data_88adcc2510b0c59695f45c43fe98019e
#
_entry.id   88adcc2510b0c59695f45c43fe98019e
#
_cell.length_a   1.000
_cell.length_b   1.000
_cell.length_c   1.000
_cell.angle_alpha   90.00
_cell.angle_beta   90.00
_cell.angle_gamma   90.00
#
_symmetry.space_group_name_H-M   'P 1'
#
loop_
_entity.id
_entity.type
_entity.pdbx_description
1 polymer ?
#
loop_
_entity_poly.entity_id
_entity_poly.type
_entity_poly.pdbx_seq_one_letter_code
_entity_poly.pdbx_strand_id
1 'polypeptide(L)'
;MLIEISKKPIPYQQALKQMEAYVAEIIENNAPDKLWLLEHPDTYTMGVSGNSNELLNKDIPLIKTNRGGKITYHGPGMRIAYFMCDLKRRNACDIKKYVHNLEEVVIRTLKYFAIKAIRRNDRIGLWVVNGDKEDKIAAIGVRARKWVC
;
A
#
# COMPACT_ATOMS: atom_id res chain seq x y z
N MET A 1 -16.73 -6.07 5.17
CA MET A 1 -15.60 -5.11 5.06
C MET A 1 -16.16 -3.70 5.07
N LEU A 2 -15.64 -2.85 5.94
CA LEU A 2 -15.96 -1.43 5.98
C LEU A 2 -15.17 -0.69 4.89
N ILE A 3 -15.75 0.36 4.32
CA ILE A 3 -15.04 1.24 3.37
C ILE A 3 -15.09 2.67 3.93
N GLU A 4 -13.92 3.27 4.09
CA GLU A 4 -13.75 4.65 4.51
C GLU A 4 -13.02 5.44 3.44
N ILE A 5 -13.46 6.67 3.16
CA ILE A 5 -12.84 7.55 2.18
C ILE A 5 -12.57 8.90 2.84
N SER A 6 -11.30 9.28 2.97
CA SER A 6 -10.91 10.59 3.47
C SER A 6 -10.95 11.62 2.34
N LYS A 7 -11.65 12.72 2.59
CA LYS A 7 -11.79 13.82 1.61
C LYS A 7 -10.59 14.78 1.59
N LYS A 8 -9.79 14.79 2.66
CA LYS A 8 -8.59 15.63 2.79
C LYS A 8 -7.35 14.75 2.94
N PRO A 9 -6.19 15.18 2.48
CA PRO A 9 -4.94 14.48 2.74
C PRO A 9 -4.69 14.31 4.23
N ILE A 10 -4.22 13.13 4.64
CA ILE A 10 -3.92 12.78 6.03
C ILE A 10 -2.41 12.64 6.19
N PRO A 11 -1.77 13.31 7.17
CA PRO A 11 -0.35 13.10 7.46
C PRO A 11 -0.05 11.61 7.71
N TYR A 12 1.04 11.11 7.13
CA TYR A 12 1.37 9.68 7.16
C TYR A 12 1.43 9.10 8.58
N GLN A 13 2.06 9.82 9.53
CA GLN A 13 2.16 9.36 10.91
C GLN A 13 0.80 9.27 11.61
N GLN A 14 -0.13 10.19 11.29
CA GLN A 14 -1.50 10.13 11.79
C GLN A 14 -2.23 8.91 11.24
N ALA A 15 -2.12 8.65 9.93
CA ALA A 15 -2.71 7.48 9.30
C ALA A 15 -2.13 6.18 9.88
N LEU A 16 -0.81 6.13 10.10
CA LEU A 16 -0.15 4.97 10.69
C LEU A 16 -0.70 4.63 12.08
N LYS A 17 -0.86 5.63 12.95
CA LYS A 17 -1.45 5.45 14.29
C LYS A 17 -2.88 4.92 14.22
N GLN A 18 -3.69 5.46 13.31
CA GLN A 18 -5.08 4.99 13.11
C GLN A 18 -5.14 3.56 12.58
N MET A 19 -4.27 3.21 11.64
CA MET A 19 -4.17 1.84 11.13
C MET A 19 -3.75 0.84 12.22
N GLU A 20 -2.72 1.19 13.02
CA GLU A 20 -2.24 0.33 14.11
C GLU A 20 -3.31 0.10 15.19
N ALA A 21 -4.06 1.15 15.54
CA ALA A 21 -5.18 1.04 16.46
C ALA A 21 -6.28 0.14 15.88
N TYR A 22 -6.65 0.34 14.60
CA TYR A 22 -7.67 -0.47 13.98
C TYR A 22 -7.26 -1.95 13.80
N VAL A 23 -5.99 -2.20 13.48
CA VAL A 23 -5.43 -3.57 13.45
C VAL A 23 -5.50 -4.23 14.82
N ALA A 24 -5.28 -3.49 15.91
CA ALA A 24 -5.48 -4.00 17.26
C ALA A 24 -6.95 -4.38 17.52
N GLU A 25 -7.91 -3.54 17.11
CA GLU A 25 -9.35 -3.84 17.19
C GLU A 25 -9.74 -5.10 16.42
N ILE A 26 -9.16 -5.32 15.23
CA ILE A 26 -9.39 -6.56 14.47
C ILE A 26 -8.88 -7.78 15.26
N ILE A 27 -7.68 -7.67 15.84
CA ILE A 27 -7.02 -8.79 16.56
C ILE A 27 -7.70 -9.12 17.89
N GLU A 28 -8.09 -8.10 18.66
CA GLU A 28 -8.52 -8.23 20.04
C GLU A 28 -10.04 -8.28 20.15
N ASN A 29 -10.75 -7.52 19.35
CA ASN A 29 -12.20 -7.32 19.42
C ASN A 29 -12.95 -7.85 18.20
N ASN A 30 -12.26 -8.58 17.31
CA ASN A 30 -12.84 -9.15 16.09
C ASN A 30 -13.56 -8.12 15.20
N ALA A 31 -13.05 -6.88 15.16
CA ALA A 31 -13.58 -5.83 14.29
C ALA A 31 -13.61 -6.27 12.81
N PRO A 32 -14.53 -5.76 11.99
CA PRO A 32 -14.59 -6.12 10.58
C PRO A 32 -13.36 -5.63 9.81
N ASP A 33 -13.02 -6.32 8.71
CA ASP A 33 -12.00 -5.84 7.78
C ASP A 33 -12.35 -4.46 7.26
N LYS A 34 -11.32 -3.65 6.96
CA LYS A 34 -11.48 -2.27 6.52
C LYS A 34 -10.61 -1.96 5.30
N LEU A 35 -11.19 -1.28 4.33
CA LEU A 35 -10.51 -0.58 3.27
C LEU A 35 -10.59 0.92 3.54
N TRP A 36 -9.45 1.57 3.67
CA TRP A 36 -9.34 3.01 3.85
C TRP A 36 -8.67 3.66 2.64
N LEU A 37 -9.41 4.52 1.93
CA LEU A 37 -8.94 5.26 0.77
C LEU A 37 -8.64 6.70 1.17
N LEU A 38 -7.43 7.15 0.90
CA LEU A 38 -6.97 8.49 1.26
C LEU A 38 -5.87 9.00 0.32
N GLU A 39 -5.38 10.18 0.60
CA GLU A 39 -4.15 10.76 0.07
C GLU A 39 -3.27 11.24 1.22
N HIS A 40 -1.96 11.35 0.98
CA HIS A 40 -1.02 11.96 1.93
C HIS A 40 -0.49 13.29 1.38
N PRO A 41 -0.07 14.23 2.26
CA PRO A 41 0.88 15.27 1.86
C PRO A 41 2.18 14.65 1.36
N ASP A 42 3.01 15.44 0.66
CA ASP A 42 4.32 15.00 0.18
C ASP A 42 5.13 14.32 1.27
N THR A 43 5.39 13.02 1.07
CA THR A 43 6.07 12.17 2.06
C THR A 43 6.76 10.99 1.38
N TYR A 44 8.02 10.75 1.71
CA TYR A 44 8.66 9.47 1.43
C TYR A 44 8.47 8.50 2.60
N THR A 45 8.18 7.25 2.30
CA THR A 45 8.23 6.17 3.27
C THR A 45 9.30 5.16 2.87
N MET A 46 10.11 4.73 3.83
CA MET A 46 11.13 3.72 3.60
C MET A 46 10.73 2.42 4.31
N GLY A 47 10.55 1.35 3.53
CA GLY A 47 10.32 0.00 4.05
C GLY A 47 11.62 -0.67 4.50
N VAL A 48 11.50 -1.89 5.02
CA VAL A 48 12.62 -2.64 5.63
C VAL A 48 13.77 -2.95 4.68
N SER A 49 13.54 -2.97 3.36
CA SER A 49 14.55 -3.21 2.33
C SER A 49 15.07 -1.92 1.68
N GLY A 50 14.69 -0.75 2.20
CA GLY A 50 15.09 0.55 1.64
C GLY A 50 16.44 1.01 2.17
N ASN A 51 17.12 1.80 1.35
CA ASN A 51 18.34 2.49 1.71
C ASN A 51 18.16 4.00 1.52
N SER A 52 18.49 4.80 2.55
CA SER A 52 18.35 6.26 2.50
C SER A 52 19.18 6.92 1.39
N ASN A 53 20.23 6.26 0.92
CA ASN A 53 21.05 6.74 -0.21
C ASN A 53 20.29 6.67 -1.56
N GLU A 54 19.18 5.93 -1.63
CA GLU A 54 18.30 5.87 -2.81
C GLU A 54 17.33 7.08 -2.89
N LEU A 55 17.34 7.97 -1.88
CA LEU A 55 16.46 9.13 -1.83
C LEU A 55 16.92 10.21 -2.82
N LEU A 56 16.08 10.53 -3.81
CA LEU A 56 16.39 11.49 -4.86
C LEU A 56 16.19 12.93 -4.41
N ASN A 57 15.14 13.20 -3.62
CA ASN A 57 14.85 14.53 -3.12
C ASN A 57 14.85 14.52 -1.57
N LYS A 58 15.73 15.32 -0.98
CA LYS A 58 15.90 15.40 0.48
C LYS A 58 15.02 16.46 1.15
N ASP A 59 14.33 17.29 0.38
CA ASP A 59 13.45 18.34 0.90
C ASP A 59 12.09 17.77 1.37
N ILE A 60 11.74 16.56 0.89
CA ILE A 60 10.52 15.87 1.28
C ILE A 60 10.82 14.95 2.48
N PRO A 61 9.98 15.00 3.54
CA PRO A 61 10.16 14.16 4.72
C PRO A 61 10.25 12.66 4.40
N LEU A 62 11.25 11.98 4.97
CA LEU A 62 11.41 10.53 4.90
C LEU A 62 11.02 9.87 6.22
N ILE A 63 10.03 9.00 6.19
CA ILE A 63 9.54 8.25 7.34
C ILE A 63 9.93 6.78 7.22
N LYS A 64 10.70 6.28 8.19
CA LYS A 64 11.02 4.84 8.28
C LYS A 64 9.79 4.06 8.76
N THR A 65 9.55 2.91 8.13
CA THR A 65 8.38 2.06 8.40
C THR A 65 8.77 0.58 8.45
N ASN A 66 7.88 -0.24 9.01
CA ASN A 66 8.06 -1.69 9.10
C ASN A 66 7.32 -2.46 7.98
N ARG A 67 6.89 -1.79 6.91
CA ARG A 67 6.33 -2.47 5.72
C ARG A 67 7.44 -3.09 4.88
N GLY A 68 7.09 -4.06 4.07
CA GLY A 68 7.99 -4.57 3.04
C GLY A 68 8.33 -3.53 1.97
N GLY A 69 9.41 -3.78 1.22
CA GLY A 69 9.83 -2.97 0.08
C GLY A 69 10.78 -1.82 0.44
N LYS A 70 11.07 -1.02 -0.58
CA LYS A 70 12.04 0.08 -0.57
C LYS A 70 11.38 1.44 -0.28
N ILE A 71 12.02 2.54 -0.73
CA ILE A 71 11.47 3.90 -0.66
C ILE A 71 10.28 4.02 -1.62
N THR A 72 9.23 4.68 -1.15
CA THR A 72 8.04 5.01 -1.93
C THR A 72 7.62 6.43 -1.61
N TYR A 73 7.39 7.22 -2.66
CA TYR A 73 6.79 8.54 -2.55
C TYR A 73 5.27 8.43 -2.38
N HIS A 74 4.72 9.31 -1.59
CA HIS A 74 3.29 9.58 -1.46
C HIS A 74 3.06 11.08 -1.55
N GLY A 75 2.02 11.51 -2.27
CA GLY A 75 1.73 12.93 -2.43
C GLY A 75 0.34 13.20 -2.98
N PRO A 76 -0.03 14.47 -3.12
CA PRO A 76 -1.31 14.90 -3.68
C PRO A 76 -1.58 14.28 -5.04
N GLY A 77 -2.83 13.84 -5.26
CA GLY A 77 -3.25 13.15 -6.49
C GLY A 77 -2.92 11.64 -6.50
N MET A 78 -2.11 11.14 -5.57
CA MET A 78 -1.83 9.72 -5.45
C MET A 78 -2.86 9.06 -4.52
N ARG A 79 -3.71 8.20 -5.06
CA ARG A 79 -4.66 7.41 -4.28
C ARG A 79 -3.95 6.32 -3.50
N ILE A 80 -4.10 6.33 -2.18
CA ILE A 80 -3.61 5.31 -1.27
C ILE A 80 -4.78 4.45 -0.82
N ALA A 81 -4.58 3.14 -0.82
CA ALA A 81 -5.55 2.16 -0.34
C ALA A 81 -4.91 1.33 0.79
N TYR A 82 -5.37 1.54 2.02
CA TYR A 82 -4.97 0.73 3.16
C TYR A 82 -5.99 -0.36 3.40
N PHE A 83 -5.57 -1.61 3.20
CA PHE A 83 -6.36 -2.79 3.51
C PHE A 83 -5.97 -3.31 4.89
N MET A 84 -6.89 -3.32 5.83
CA MET A 84 -6.74 -3.93 7.15
C MET A 84 -7.64 -5.16 7.21
N CYS A 85 -7.07 -6.33 6.91
CA CYS A 85 -7.81 -7.58 6.69
C CYS A 85 -7.26 -8.70 7.55
N ASP A 86 -8.15 -9.46 8.20
CA ASP A 86 -7.82 -10.71 8.90
C ASP A 86 -7.76 -11.86 7.90
N LEU A 87 -6.54 -12.24 7.52
CA LEU A 87 -6.29 -13.34 6.59
C LEU A 87 -6.62 -14.71 7.20
N LYS A 88 -6.52 -14.86 8.53
CA LYS A 88 -6.87 -16.10 9.21
C LYS A 88 -8.39 -16.34 9.16
N ARG A 89 -9.18 -15.32 9.46
CA ARG A 89 -10.65 -15.36 9.35
C ARG A 89 -11.12 -15.67 7.93
N ARG A 90 -10.32 -15.28 6.93
CA ARG A 90 -10.59 -15.52 5.50
C ARG A 90 -10.07 -16.87 4.98
N ASN A 91 -9.43 -17.69 5.82
CA ASN A 91 -8.71 -18.90 5.39
C ASN A 91 -7.69 -18.62 4.28
N ALA A 92 -6.99 -17.49 4.37
CA ALA A 92 -6.10 -16.95 3.34
C ALA A 92 -4.72 -16.61 3.89
N CYS A 93 -4.17 -17.42 4.81
CA CYS A 93 -2.86 -17.22 5.43
C CYS A 93 -1.70 -17.50 4.46
N ASP A 94 -1.66 -16.75 3.37
CA ASP A 94 -0.60 -16.78 2.37
C ASP A 94 -0.32 -15.34 1.90
N ILE A 95 0.80 -14.78 2.37
CA ILE A 95 1.18 -13.38 2.07
C ILE A 95 1.49 -13.19 0.58
N LYS A 96 2.09 -14.17 -0.09
CA LYS A 96 2.40 -14.05 -1.53
C LYS A 96 1.11 -13.99 -2.34
N LYS A 97 0.17 -14.90 -2.04
CA LYS A 97 -1.15 -14.92 -2.67
C LYS A 97 -1.94 -13.65 -2.34
N TYR A 98 -1.83 -13.14 -1.12
CA TYR A 98 -2.47 -11.88 -0.72
C TYR A 98 -1.94 -10.70 -1.54
N VAL A 99 -0.61 -10.55 -1.67
CA VAL A 99 0.00 -9.51 -2.50
C VAL A 99 -0.46 -9.65 -3.95
N HIS A 100 -0.44 -10.87 -4.51
CA HIS A 100 -0.93 -11.13 -5.86
C HIS A 100 -2.38 -10.69 -6.06
N ASN A 101 -3.26 -10.95 -5.06
CA ASN A 101 -4.65 -10.53 -5.11
C ASN A 101 -4.80 -9.00 -5.06
N LEU A 102 -3.98 -8.31 -4.26
CA LEU A 102 -3.95 -6.84 -4.24
C LEU A 102 -3.52 -6.27 -5.60
N GLU A 103 -2.50 -6.86 -6.22
CA GLU A 103 -2.09 -6.50 -7.59
C GLU A 103 -3.23 -6.69 -8.59
N GLU A 104 -3.96 -7.80 -8.48
CA GLU A 104 -5.09 -8.09 -9.37
C GLU A 104 -6.22 -7.04 -9.21
N VAL A 105 -6.52 -6.62 -7.98
CA VAL A 105 -7.49 -5.55 -7.72
C VAL A 105 -7.07 -4.27 -8.44
N VAL A 106 -5.79 -3.88 -8.34
CA VAL A 106 -5.30 -2.65 -8.99
C VAL A 106 -5.32 -2.80 -10.53
N ILE A 107 -4.90 -3.94 -11.08
CA ILE A 107 -4.95 -4.21 -12.53
C ILE A 107 -6.39 -4.07 -13.05
N ARG A 108 -7.37 -4.68 -12.37
CA ARG A 108 -8.78 -4.58 -12.75
C ARG A 108 -9.29 -3.15 -12.64
N THR A 109 -8.90 -2.42 -11.60
CA THR A 109 -9.25 -1.01 -11.44
C THR A 109 -8.71 -0.17 -12.59
N LEU A 110 -7.43 -0.31 -12.93
CA LEU A 110 -6.79 0.43 -14.01
C LEU A 110 -7.40 0.11 -15.40
N LYS A 111 -7.89 -1.11 -15.57
CA LYS A 111 -8.60 -1.51 -16.81
C LYS A 111 -9.85 -0.67 -17.07
N TYR A 112 -10.58 -0.21 -16.04
CA TYR A 112 -11.72 0.71 -16.20
C TYR A 112 -11.31 2.06 -16.77
N PHE A 113 -10.05 2.43 -16.62
CA PHE A 113 -9.46 3.66 -17.18
C PHE A 113 -8.69 3.40 -18.49
N ALA A 114 -8.90 2.25 -19.13
CA ALA A 114 -8.17 1.81 -20.32
C ALA A 114 -6.65 1.74 -20.15
N ILE A 115 -6.15 1.62 -18.90
CA ILE A 115 -4.72 1.51 -18.59
C ILE A 115 -4.36 0.03 -18.46
N LYS A 116 -3.43 -0.45 -19.29
CA LYS A 116 -2.90 -1.81 -19.25
C LYS A 116 -1.70 -1.88 -18.32
N ALA A 117 -1.93 -2.28 -17.07
CA ALA A 117 -0.87 -2.54 -16.11
C ALA A 117 -0.48 -4.02 -16.09
N ILE A 118 0.81 -4.28 -15.89
CA ILE A 118 1.40 -5.63 -15.87
C ILE A 118 2.24 -5.85 -14.61
N ARG A 119 2.37 -7.13 -14.21
CA ARG A 119 3.33 -7.59 -13.20
C ARG A 119 4.69 -7.83 -13.83
N ARG A 120 5.74 -7.79 -13.01
CA ARG A 120 7.09 -8.24 -13.35
C ARG A 120 7.57 -9.26 -12.32
N ASN A 121 8.29 -10.30 -12.77
CA ASN A 121 8.79 -11.34 -11.86
C ASN A 121 10.02 -10.89 -11.06
N ASP A 122 10.77 -9.94 -11.58
CA ASP A 122 12.03 -9.43 -11.03
C ASP A 122 11.85 -8.27 -10.05
N ARG A 123 10.64 -7.67 -10.01
CA ARG A 123 10.39 -6.47 -9.19
C ARG A 123 8.93 -6.32 -8.79
N ILE A 124 8.70 -5.94 -7.53
CA ILE A 124 7.36 -5.78 -6.96
C ILE A 124 6.69 -4.50 -7.45
N GLY A 125 5.37 -4.57 -7.64
CA GLY A 125 4.51 -3.49 -8.09
C GLY A 125 3.96 -3.70 -9.49
N LEU A 126 3.23 -2.72 -9.99
CA LEU A 126 2.60 -2.78 -11.31
C LEU A 126 3.22 -1.73 -12.23
N TRP A 127 3.34 -2.10 -13.48
CA TRP A 127 4.08 -1.34 -14.47
C TRP A 127 3.23 -1.11 -15.71
N VAL A 128 3.40 0.06 -16.34
CA VAL A 128 2.82 0.41 -17.63
C VAL A 128 3.95 0.55 -18.64
N VAL A 129 3.78 -0.04 -19.81
CA VAL A 129 4.75 0.02 -20.91
C VAL A 129 4.31 1.11 -21.89
N ASN A 130 5.16 2.11 -22.10
CA ASN A 130 4.96 3.19 -23.04
C ASN A 130 6.15 3.23 -24.02
N GLY A 131 6.02 2.55 -25.17
CA GLY A 131 7.14 2.35 -26.10
C GLY A 131 8.26 1.57 -25.42
N ASP A 132 9.48 2.13 -25.40
CA ASP A 132 10.65 1.52 -24.77
C ASP A 132 10.80 1.82 -23.28
N LYS A 133 9.85 2.57 -22.68
CA LYS A 133 9.87 2.91 -21.25
C LYS A 133 8.87 2.09 -20.45
N GLU A 134 9.27 1.76 -19.24
CA GLU A 134 8.40 1.14 -18.24
C GLU A 134 8.30 2.04 -17.01
N ASP A 135 7.08 2.46 -16.71
CA ASP A 135 6.79 3.31 -15.56
C ASP A 135 6.02 2.53 -14.50
N LYS A 136 6.45 2.64 -13.24
CA LYS A 136 5.72 2.04 -12.12
C LYS A 136 4.46 2.84 -11.83
N ILE A 137 3.29 2.25 -12.05
CA ILE A 137 2.00 2.89 -11.78
C ILE A 137 1.45 2.58 -10.38
N ALA A 138 1.83 1.46 -9.78
CA ALA A 138 1.42 1.12 -8.42
C ALA A 138 2.53 0.43 -7.64
N ALA A 139 2.70 0.84 -6.38
CA ALA A 139 3.54 0.20 -5.39
C ALA A 139 2.67 -0.55 -4.38
N ILE A 140 3.12 -1.75 -3.97
CA ILE A 140 2.43 -2.56 -2.96
C ILE A 140 3.42 -2.89 -1.85
N GLY A 141 3.06 -2.57 -0.63
CA GLY A 141 3.82 -2.90 0.56
C GLY A 141 2.89 -3.47 1.62
N VAL A 142 3.25 -4.61 2.21
CA VAL A 142 2.45 -5.31 3.20
C VAL A 142 3.21 -5.43 4.51
N ARG A 143 2.49 -5.30 5.60
CA ARG A 143 2.96 -5.65 6.96
C ARG A 143 1.91 -6.56 7.58
N ALA A 144 2.33 -7.71 8.09
CA ALA A 144 1.44 -8.65 8.77
C ALA A 144 1.72 -8.67 10.27
N ARG A 145 0.65 -8.64 11.10
CA ARG A 145 0.68 -8.86 12.55
C ARG A 145 -0.41 -9.86 12.91
N LYS A 146 -0.02 -11.06 13.40
CA LYS A 146 -0.98 -12.14 13.71
C LYS A 146 -1.96 -12.45 12.55
N TRP A 147 -1.46 -12.42 11.32
CA TRP A 147 -2.23 -12.60 10.09
C TRP A 147 -3.25 -11.48 9.75
N VAL A 148 -3.21 -10.36 10.44
CA VAL A 148 -3.87 -9.12 10.01
C VAL A 148 -2.88 -8.28 9.21
N CYS A 149 -3.25 -7.93 7.97
CA CYS A 149 -2.47 -7.15 7.03
C CYS A 149 -3.16 -5.83 6.74
#